data_316cb37489f71fa3cb84a0515bdff1f6
#
_entry.id   316cb37489f71fa3cb84a0515bdff1f6
#
_cell.length_a   1.000
_cell.length_b   1.000
_cell.length_c   1.000
_cell.angle_alpha   90.00
_cell.angle_beta   90.00
_cell.angle_gamma   90.00
#
_symmetry.space_group_name_H-M   'P 1'
#
loop_
_entity.id
_entity.type
_entity.pdbx_description
1 polymer ?
#
loop_
_entity_poly.entity_id
_entity_poly.type
_entity_poly.pdbx_seq_one_letter_code
_entity_poly.pdbx_strand_id
1 'polypeptide(L)'
;EEREDFYLCLCRLVPYKRVDLVVEAFNRLGLPLLVVGDGPERVRLEALAGPTVTLLGRQSEQQVEQLMARCRAFVYAGLEDFGIAPVEAMAAGAPVIGLGRGGLLDTVRCAAAGLSEPTGVLFPEQSVGSLTQAVEWFEQGQIWRSLDAAAIRQWAERFRPEAFAARFESALRTAWRAHQQGCAVAASDPAEMPGLRL
;
A
#
# COMPACT_ATOMS: atom_id res chain seq x y z
N GLU A 1 4.89 -3.91 -19.27
CA GLU A 1 4.30 -5.27 -19.23
C GLU A 1 2.80 -5.12 -18.93
N GLU A 2 1.99 -5.89 -19.66
CA GLU A 2 0.54 -5.94 -19.45
C GLU A 2 0.25 -6.64 -18.11
N ARG A 3 -0.59 -6.05 -17.26
CA ARG A 3 -0.96 -6.62 -15.97
C ARG A 3 -1.98 -7.72 -16.14
N GLU A 4 -1.86 -8.76 -15.33
CA GLU A 4 -2.77 -9.91 -15.34
C GLU A 4 -4.04 -9.64 -14.51
N ASP A 5 -5.03 -10.51 -14.71
CA ASP A 5 -6.35 -10.37 -14.12
C ASP A 5 -6.43 -10.95 -12.69
N PHE A 6 -5.44 -10.65 -11.84
CA PHE A 6 -5.49 -11.03 -10.43
C PHE A 6 -5.08 -9.89 -9.51
N TYR A 7 -5.61 -9.91 -8.29
CA TYR A 7 -5.25 -9.03 -7.20
C TYR A 7 -4.28 -9.73 -6.26
N LEU A 8 -3.40 -8.96 -5.62
CA LEU A 8 -2.40 -9.49 -4.71
C LEU A 8 -2.55 -8.88 -3.31
N CYS A 9 -2.62 -9.72 -2.28
CA CYS A 9 -2.44 -9.34 -0.89
C CYS A 9 -1.22 -10.04 -0.33
N LEU A 10 -0.26 -9.29 0.23
CA LEU A 10 0.96 -9.86 0.80
C LEU A 10 1.24 -9.25 2.16
N CYS A 11 1.27 -10.09 3.20
CA CYS A 11 1.67 -9.73 4.54
C CYS A 11 1.83 -10.97 5.44
N ARG A 12 2.31 -10.76 6.66
CA ARG A 12 2.17 -11.77 7.72
C ARG A 12 0.69 -11.93 8.07
N LEU A 13 0.19 -13.17 8.12
CA LEU A 13 -1.22 -13.46 8.39
C LEU A 13 -1.52 -13.38 9.88
N VAL A 14 -1.69 -12.16 10.37
CA VAL A 14 -2.01 -11.81 11.76
C VAL A 14 -3.27 -10.94 11.82
N PRO A 15 -4.02 -10.94 12.94
CA PRO A 15 -5.35 -10.31 13.01
C PRO A 15 -5.39 -8.84 12.60
N TYR A 16 -4.41 -8.02 13.00
CA TYR A 16 -4.43 -6.59 12.73
C TYR A 16 -4.19 -6.22 11.26
N LYS A 17 -3.66 -7.14 10.44
CA LYS A 17 -3.51 -6.96 8.99
C LYS A 17 -4.84 -7.08 8.23
N ARG A 18 -5.88 -7.58 8.88
CA ARG A 18 -7.24 -7.65 8.37
C ARG A 18 -7.36 -8.34 7.00
N VAL A 19 -6.60 -9.43 6.82
CA VAL A 19 -6.68 -10.25 5.60
C VAL A 19 -8.05 -10.94 5.48
N ASP A 20 -8.72 -11.19 6.59
CA ASP A 20 -10.11 -11.65 6.65
C ASP A 20 -11.04 -10.74 5.84
N LEU A 21 -10.92 -9.42 6.03
CA LEU A 21 -11.70 -8.42 5.32
C LEU A 21 -11.42 -8.45 3.81
N VAL A 22 -10.16 -8.64 3.41
CA VAL A 22 -9.77 -8.74 2.01
C VAL A 22 -10.38 -10.00 1.38
N VAL A 23 -10.25 -11.16 2.03
CA VAL A 23 -10.81 -12.43 1.57
C VAL A 23 -12.34 -12.34 1.41
N GLU A 24 -13.05 -11.79 2.41
CA GLU A 24 -14.50 -11.63 2.34
C GLU A 24 -14.96 -10.69 1.21
N ALA A 25 -14.23 -9.58 0.98
CA ALA A 25 -14.53 -8.67 -0.11
C ALA A 25 -14.37 -9.36 -1.47
N PHE A 26 -13.28 -10.11 -1.67
CA PHE A 26 -13.04 -10.80 -2.94
C PHE A 26 -13.93 -12.02 -3.15
N ASN A 27 -14.39 -12.68 -2.10
CA ASN A 27 -15.45 -13.68 -2.19
C ASN A 27 -16.75 -13.07 -2.75
N ARG A 28 -17.12 -11.84 -2.34
CA ARG A 28 -18.31 -11.14 -2.83
C ARG A 28 -18.15 -10.65 -4.28
N LEU A 29 -16.95 -10.15 -4.60
CA LEU A 29 -16.64 -9.64 -5.93
C LEU A 29 -16.49 -10.73 -6.99
N GLY A 30 -16.14 -11.97 -6.59
CA GLY A 30 -15.85 -13.06 -7.51
C GLY A 30 -14.60 -12.83 -8.36
N LEU A 31 -13.72 -11.90 -7.96
CA LEU A 31 -12.46 -11.58 -8.66
C LEU A 31 -11.31 -12.44 -8.12
N PRO A 32 -10.32 -12.79 -8.98
CA PRO A 32 -9.16 -13.57 -8.54
C PRO A 32 -8.28 -12.82 -7.55
N LEU A 33 -8.06 -13.41 -6.37
CA LEU A 33 -7.16 -12.90 -5.34
C LEU A 33 -6.10 -13.93 -4.98
N LEU A 34 -4.84 -13.53 -5.03
CA LEU A 34 -3.72 -14.28 -4.49
C LEU A 34 -3.30 -13.68 -3.14
N VAL A 35 -3.27 -14.50 -2.11
CA VAL A 35 -2.81 -14.13 -0.77
C VAL A 35 -1.46 -14.79 -0.52
N VAL A 36 -0.42 -13.98 -0.34
CA VAL A 36 0.95 -14.43 -0.04
C VAL A 36 1.29 -14.10 1.39
N GLY A 37 1.88 -15.06 2.08
CA GLY A 37 2.31 -14.94 3.46
C GLY A 37 1.91 -16.13 4.32
N ASP A 38 2.31 -16.07 5.58
CA ASP A 38 2.04 -17.11 6.56
C ASP A 38 1.80 -16.48 7.93
N GLY A 39 1.11 -17.20 8.83
CA GLY A 39 0.84 -16.73 10.17
C GLY A 39 -0.28 -17.48 10.86
N PRO A 40 -0.60 -17.12 12.12
CA PRO A 40 -1.59 -17.81 12.92
C PRO A 40 -3.01 -17.79 12.32
N GLU A 41 -3.34 -16.83 11.47
CA GLU A 41 -4.65 -16.72 10.82
C GLU A 41 -4.82 -17.64 9.59
N ARG A 42 -3.74 -18.32 9.12
CA ARG A 42 -3.75 -19.08 7.87
C ARG A 42 -4.91 -20.07 7.78
N VAL A 43 -5.06 -20.94 8.76
CA VAL A 43 -6.11 -21.99 8.77
C VAL A 43 -7.52 -21.37 8.70
N ARG A 44 -7.72 -20.28 9.44
CA ARG A 44 -8.99 -19.55 9.44
C ARG A 44 -9.26 -18.91 8.08
N LEU A 45 -8.24 -18.32 7.45
CA LEU A 45 -8.36 -17.68 6.15
C LEU A 45 -8.57 -18.71 5.02
N GLU A 46 -7.92 -19.87 5.09
CA GLU A 46 -8.15 -20.98 4.15
C GLU A 46 -9.60 -21.50 4.23
N ALA A 47 -10.17 -21.58 5.43
CA ALA A 47 -11.57 -21.96 5.62
C ALA A 47 -12.56 -20.87 5.15
N LEU A 48 -12.14 -19.61 5.13
CA LEU A 48 -12.95 -18.47 4.68
C LEU A 48 -12.88 -18.26 3.16
N ALA A 49 -11.81 -18.69 2.52
CA ALA A 49 -11.52 -18.46 1.11
C ALA A 49 -12.56 -19.17 0.22
N GLY A 50 -13.18 -18.40 -0.69
CA GLY A 50 -14.04 -18.90 -1.75
C GLY A 50 -13.24 -19.35 -2.99
N PRO A 51 -13.92 -19.74 -4.07
CA PRO A 51 -13.30 -20.37 -5.22
C PRO A 51 -12.33 -19.45 -6.01
N THR A 52 -12.42 -18.14 -5.86
CA THR A 52 -11.57 -17.16 -6.55
C THR A 52 -10.40 -16.66 -5.69
N VAL A 53 -10.31 -17.10 -4.43
CA VAL A 53 -9.26 -16.69 -3.50
C VAL A 53 -8.29 -17.85 -3.26
N THR A 54 -7.01 -17.62 -3.52
CA THR A 54 -5.95 -18.62 -3.35
C THR A 54 -4.91 -18.14 -2.35
N LEU A 55 -4.70 -18.92 -1.27
CA LEU A 55 -3.62 -18.69 -0.31
C LEU A 55 -2.38 -19.47 -0.76
N LEU A 56 -1.34 -18.76 -1.19
CA LEU A 56 -0.11 -19.36 -1.71
C LEU A 56 0.90 -19.73 -0.61
N GLY A 57 0.66 -19.30 0.64
CA GLY A 57 1.66 -19.43 1.70
C GLY A 57 2.87 -18.53 1.45
N ARG A 58 4.02 -18.88 2.03
CA ARG A 58 5.27 -18.16 1.79
C ARG A 58 5.77 -18.42 0.38
N GLN A 59 6.25 -17.36 -0.25
CA GLN A 59 6.87 -17.41 -1.58
C GLN A 59 8.31 -16.91 -1.49
N SER A 60 9.15 -17.26 -2.46
CA SER A 60 10.49 -16.68 -2.58
C SER A 60 10.43 -15.21 -2.99
N GLU A 61 11.49 -14.45 -2.70
CA GLU A 61 11.58 -13.03 -3.10
C GLU A 61 11.34 -12.84 -4.59
N GLN A 62 11.93 -13.66 -5.43
CA GLN A 62 11.74 -13.62 -6.88
C GLN A 62 10.28 -13.86 -7.30
N GLN A 63 9.57 -14.78 -6.63
CA GLN A 63 8.15 -15.02 -6.89
C GLN A 63 7.29 -13.83 -6.44
N VAL A 64 7.61 -13.24 -5.29
CA VAL A 64 6.94 -12.04 -4.78
C VAL A 64 7.10 -10.87 -5.75
N GLU A 65 8.32 -10.61 -6.23
CA GLU A 65 8.59 -9.57 -7.23
C GLU A 65 7.79 -9.78 -8.51
N GLN A 66 7.75 -11.02 -9.02
CA GLN A 66 6.96 -11.36 -10.21
C GLN A 66 5.46 -11.15 -10.00
N LEU A 67 4.92 -11.56 -8.84
CA LEU A 67 3.52 -11.36 -8.52
C LEU A 67 3.17 -9.86 -8.40
N MET A 68 4.02 -9.07 -7.74
CA MET A 68 3.84 -7.62 -7.64
C MET A 68 3.91 -6.93 -9.01
N ALA A 69 4.84 -7.34 -9.88
CA ALA A 69 4.98 -6.76 -11.21
C ALA A 69 3.78 -7.06 -12.13
N ARG A 70 3.08 -8.18 -11.90
CA ARG A 70 2.03 -8.70 -12.79
C ARG A 70 0.62 -8.49 -12.27
N CYS A 71 0.40 -8.32 -10.96
CA CYS A 71 -0.94 -8.16 -10.41
C CYS A 71 -1.64 -6.91 -10.95
N ARG A 72 -2.97 -6.97 -11.08
CA ARG A 72 -3.82 -5.84 -11.47
C ARG A 72 -3.73 -4.70 -10.46
N ALA A 73 -3.78 -5.04 -9.19
CA ALA A 73 -3.51 -4.13 -8.07
C ALA A 73 -3.09 -4.91 -6.82
N PHE A 74 -2.34 -4.23 -5.97
CA PHE A 74 -2.00 -4.70 -4.63
C PHE A 74 -3.05 -4.23 -3.64
N VAL A 75 -3.63 -5.15 -2.85
CA VAL A 75 -4.72 -4.84 -1.91
C VAL A 75 -4.24 -4.93 -0.47
N TYR A 76 -4.52 -3.90 0.33
CA TYR A 76 -4.07 -3.82 1.70
C TYR A 76 -5.10 -3.19 2.64
N ALA A 77 -5.57 -3.95 3.63
CA ALA A 77 -6.60 -3.51 4.57
C ALA A 77 -6.08 -3.26 5.99
N GLY A 78 -4.81 -3.54 6.26
CA GLY A 78 -4.17 -3.29 7.56
C GLY A 78 -3.95 -1.80 7.82
N LEU A 79 -3.98 -1.40 9.10
CA LEU A 79 -3.51 -0.10 9.54
C LEU A 79 -2.01 -0.18 9.83
N GLU A 80 -1.23 0.65 9.16
CA GLU A 80 0.24 0.67 9.27
C GLU A 80 0.76 2.08 9.50
N ASP A 81 1.90 2.16 10.16
CA ASP A 81 2.61 3.44 10.34
C ASP A 81 3.29 3.90 9.04
N PHE A 82 3.73 2.95 8.18
CA PHE A 82 4.35 3.25 6.90
C PHE A 82 3.77 2.38 5.76
N GLY A 83 3.81 1.05 5.89
CA GLY A 83 3.35 0.11 4.87
C GLY A 83 4.43 -0.25 3.84
N ILE A 84 5.44 -1.03 4.25
CA ILE A 84 6.56 -1.44 3.36
C ILE A 84 6.02 -2.20 2.13
N ALA A 85 5.19 -3.22 2.32
CA ALA A 85 4.69 -4.04 1.22
C ALA A 85 3.88 -3.25 0.16
N PRO A 86 2.99 -2.29 0.50
CA PRO A 86 2.42 -1.37 -0.48
C PRO A 86 3.44 -0.56 -1.26
N VAL A 87 4.52 -0.08 -0.61
CA VAL A 87 5.58 0.66 -1.30
C VAL A 87 6.39 -0.24 -2.24
N GLU A 88 6.71 -1.47 -1.83
CA GLU A 88 7.35 -2.48 -2.68
C GLU A 88 6.49 -2.82 -3.90
N ALA A 89 5.17 -2.95 -3.73
CA ALA A 89 4.25 -3.15 -4.84
C ALA A 89 4.28 -1.95 -5.82
N MET A 90 4.29 -0.72 -5.32
CA MET A 90 4.45 0.47 -6.16
C MET A 90 5.82 0.51 -6.84
N ALA A 91 6.89 0.09 -6.18
CA ALA A 91 8.22 -0.03 -6.80
C ALA A 91 8.24 -1.06 -7.94
N ALA A 92 7.41 -2.10 -7.88
CA ALA A 92 7.14 -3.01 -9.00
C ALA A 92 6.16 -2.43 -10.03
N GLY A 93 5.65 -1.21 -9.80
CA GLY A 93 4.69 -0.50 -10.65
C GLY A 93 3.24 -0.90 -10.43
N ALA A 94 2.91 -1.68 -9.39
CA ALA A 94 1.54 -2.04 -9.09
C ALA A 94 0.79 -0.88 -8.43
N PRO A 95 -0.43 -0.57 -8.86
CA PRO A 95 -1.29 0.34 -8.12
C PRO A 95 -1.75 -0.32 -6.81
N VAL A 96 -1.97 0.52 -5.78
CA VAL A 96 -2.40 0.06 -4.45
C VAL A 96 -3.86 0.39 -4.22
N ILE A 97 -4.65 -0.60 -3.76
CA ILE A 97 -5.98 -0.37 -3.18
C ILE A 97 -5.84 -0.59 -1.67
N GLY A 98 -5.88 0.49 -0.89
CA GLY A 98 -5.52 0.43 0.52
C GLY A 98 -6.45 1.18 1.45
N LEU A 99 -6.37 0.86 2.75
CA LEU A 99 -7.08 1.61 3.77
C LEU A 99 -6.51 3.04 3.87
N GLY A 100 -7.35 4.06 3.67
CA GLY A 100 -7.00 5.47 3.75
C GLY A 100 -6.77 5.95 5.17
N ARG A 101 -5.86 5.29 5.90
CA ARG A 101 -5.44 5.64 7.27
C ARG A 101 -3.99 5.29 7.50
N GLY A 102 -3.35 5.99 8.44
CA GLY A 102 -1.93 5.78 8.76
C GLY A 102 -1.01 6.08 7.58
N GLY A 103 0.08 5.34 7.45
CA GLY A 103 1.14 5.57 6.48
C GLY A 103 0.72 5.49 5.00
N LEU A 104 -0.43 4.84 4.68
CA LEU A 104 -0.91 4.82 3.31
C LEU A 104 -1.41 6.20 2.83
N LEU A 105 -1.79 7.09 3.73
CA LEU A 105 -2.12 8.49 3.39
C LEU A 105 -0.88 9.26 2.88
N ASP A 106 0.31 8.88 3.32
CA ASP A 106 1.57 9.51 2.94
C ASP A 106 2.21 8.84 1.73
N THR A 107 1.97 7.54 1.55
CA THR A 107 2.63 6.74 0.52
C THR A 107 1.83 6.57 -0.75
N VAL A 108 0.49 6.61 -0.70
CA VAL A 108 -0.40 6.38 -1.86
C VAL A 108 -1.04 7.69 -2.31
N ARG A 109 -0.88 8.03 -3.58
CA ARG A 109 -1.57 9.14 -4.24
C ARG A 109 -2.93 8.65 -4.75
N CYS A 110 -3.99 9.03 -4.04
CA CYS A 110 -5.33 8.52 -4.35
C CYS A 110 -5.89 9.12 -5.64
N ALA A 111 -6.33 8.28 -6.57
CA ALA A 111 -6.94 8.69 -7.83
C ALA A 111 -8.22 9.52 -7.63
N ALA A 112 -9.02 9.21 -6.60
CA ALA A 112 -10.24 9.97 -6.29
C ALA A 112 -9.97 11.42 -5.82
N ALA A 113 -8.74 11.75 -5.42
CA ALA A 113 -8.37 13.11 -5.01
C ALA A 113 -8.05 14.05 -6.18
N GLY A 114 -8.16 13.60 -7.43
CA GLY A 114 -7.87 14.40 -8.63
C GLY A 114 -6.41 14.80 -8.79
N LEU A 115 -5.50 14.08 -8.13
CA LEU A 115 -4.07 14.31 -8.22
C LEU A 115 -3.53 13.90 -9.59
N SER A 116 -2.54 14.64 -10.10
CA SER A 116 -1.75 14.19 -11.24
C SER A 116 -0.96 12.93 -10.87
N GLU A 117 -0.87 11.97 -11.78
CA GLU A 117 -0.11 10.71 -11.59
C GLU A 117 -0.51 9.96 -10.30
N PRO A 118 -1.76 9.52 -10.16
CA PRO A 118 -2.19 8.74 -9.01
C PRO A 118 -1.49 7.38 -8.97
N THR A 119 -1.31 6.83 -7.77
CA THR A 119 -0.65 5.53 -7.57
C THR A 119 -1.59 4.46 -7.03
N GLY A 120 -2.86 4.79 -6.81
CA GLY A 120 -3.83 3.83 -6.31
C GLY A 120 -5.14 4.45 -5.87
N VAL A 121 -5.89 3.69 -5.10
CA VAL A 121 -7.20 4.03 -4.54
C VAL A 121 -7.19 3.81 -3.04
N LEU A 122 -7.75 4.74 -2.28
CA LEU A 122 -7.88 4.62 -0.84
C LEU A 122 -9.35 4.49 -0.43
N PHE A 123 -9.68 3.48 0.37
CA PHE A 123 -11.01 3.31 0.94
C PHE A 123 -11.05 3.82 2.39
N PRO A 124 -12.12 4.53 2.81
CA PRO A 124 -12.12 5.29 4.06
C PRO A 124 -12.34 4.45 5.31
N GLU A 125 -13.04 3.31 5.22
CA GLU A 125 -13.43 2.50 6.36
C GLU A 125 -12.86 1.09 6.29
N GLN A 126 -12.32 0.59 7.39
CA GLN A 126 -11.83 -0.77 7.50
C GLN A 126 -12.99 -1.77 7.57
N SER A 127 -13.75 -1.86 6.49
CA SER A 127 -14.93 -2.71 6.34
C SER A 127 -14.95 -3.41 4.99
N VAL A 128 -15.60 -4.58 4.94
CA VAL A 128 -15.77 -5.33 3.69
C VAL A 128 -16.49 -4.50 2.64
N GLY A 129 -17.54 -3.78 3.03
CA GLY A 129 -18.31 -2.93 2.12
C GLY A 129 -17.49 -1.82 1.50
N SER A 130 -16.67 -1.12 2.31
CA SER A 130 -15.83 -0.02 1.84
C SER A 130 -14.74 -0.50 0.86
N LEU A 131 -14.11 -1.65 1.14
CA LEU A 131 -13.15 -2.25 0.22
C LEU A 131 -13.83 -2.73 -1.06
N THR A 132 -14.98 -3.40 -0.96
CA THR A 132 -15.75 -3.86 -2.13
C THR A 132 -16.07 -2.69 -3.06
N GLN A 133 -16.61 -1.59 -2.53
CA GLN A 133 -16.90 -0.37 -3.31
C GLN A 133 -15.66 0.22 -3.99
N ALA A 134 -14.52 0.24 -3.31
CA ALA A 134 -13.28 0.74 -3.88
C ALA A 134 -12.78 -0.12 -5.05
N VAL A 135 -12.88 -1.45 -4.94
CA VAL A 135 -12.52 -2.37 -6.02
C VAL A 135 -13.52 -2.29 -7.18
N GLU A 136 -14.82 -2.20 -6.90
CA GLU A 136 -15.85 -2.00 -7.94
C GLU A 136 -15.62 -0.70 -8.71
N TRP A 137 -15.34 0.40 -8.01
CA TRP A 137 -15.02 1.67 -8.66
C TRP A 137 -13.75 1.57 -9.53
N PHE A 138 -12.72 0.88 -9.03
CA PHE A 138 -11.48 0.63 -9.76
C PHE A 138 -11.70 -0.17 -11.04
N GLU A 139 -12.57 -1.17 -11.02
CA GLU A 139 -12.90 -2.02 -12.17
C GLU A 139 -13.86 -1.32 -13.15
N GLN A 140 -15.00 -0.82 -12.66
CA GLN A 140 -16.04 -0.20 -13.51
C GLN A 140 -15.52 1.07 -14.20
N GLY A 141 -14.75 1.88 -13.48
CA GLY A 141 -14.08 3.06 -14.03
C GLY A 141 -12.85 2.73 -14.87
N GLN A 142 -12.47 1.48 -14.97
CA GLN A 142 -11.23 1.03 -15.62
C GLN A 142 -10.01 1.85 -15.15
N ILE A 143 -9.99 2.24 -13.86
CA ILE A 143 -8.99 3.13 -13.28
C ILE A 143 -7.57 2.59 -13.52
N TRP A 144 -7.39 1.27 -13.44
CA TRP A 144 -6.12 0.60 -13.69
C TRP A 144 -5.51 0.89 -15.08
N ARG A 145 -6.34 1.23 -16.09
CA ARG A 145 -5.85 1.62 -17.43
C ARG A 145 -5.31 3.05 -17.47
N SER A 146 -5.77 3.90 -16.58
CA SER A 146 -5.31 5.30 -16.48
C SER A 146 -4.10 5.48 -15.59
N LEU A 147 -3.71 4.43 -14.85
CA LEU A 147 -2.56 4.44 -13.95
C LEU A 147 -1.28 4.03 -14.69
N ASP A 148 -0.33 4.97 -14.78
CA ASP A 148 0.96 4.71 -15.42
C ASP A 148 1.91 3.98 -14.47
N ALA A 149 2.28 2.75 -14.80
CA ALA A 149 3.20 1.93 -14.02
C ALA A 149 4.60 2.57 -13.89
N ALA A 150 5.04 3.37 -14.85
CA ALA A 150 6.32 4.08 -14.77
C ALA A 150 6.24 5.24 -13.76
N ALA A 151 5.15 6.00 -13.78
CA ALA A 151 4.90 7.07 -12.80
C ALA A 151 4.76 6.49 -11.37
N ILE A 152 4.08 5.35 -11.21
CA ILE A 152 3.96 4.66 -9.92
C ILE A 152 5.35 4.26 -9.40
N ARG A 153 6.21 3.65 -10.23
CA ARG A 153 7.59 3.31 -9.87
C ARG A 153 8.39 4.54 -9.49
N GLN A 154 8.31 5.60 -10.28
CA GLN A 154 9.01 6.85 -10.00
C GLN A 154 8.58 7.48 -8.68
N TRP A 155 7.29 7.40 -8.34
CA TRP A 155 6.81 7.85 -7.03
C TRP A 155 7.40 7.04 -5.89
N ALA A 156 7.51 5.70 -6.02
CA ALA A 156 8.06 4.82 -5.00
C ALA A 156 9.55 5.06 -4.73
N GLU A 157 10.32 5.57 -5.71
CA GLU A 157 11.74 5.90 -5.57
C GLU A 157 12.04 6.85 -4.40
N ARG A 158 11.10 7.73 -4.05
CA ARG A 158 11.25 8.67 -2.93
C ARG A 158 11.30 7.99 -1.55
N PHE A 159 10.90 6.72 -1.48
CA PHE A 159 10.89 5.93 -0.25
C PHE A 159 12.09 4.99 -0.15
N ARG A 160 13.05 5.07 -1.04
CA ARG A 160 14.30 4.31 -0.96
C ARG A 160 15.09 4.65 0.30
N PRO A 161 15.86 3.71 0.85
CA PRO A 161 16.71 3.92 2.03
C PRO A 161 17.64 5.14 1.87
N GLU A 162 18.23 5.32 0.70
CA GLU A 162 19.14 6.43 0.40
C GLU A 162 18.41 7.78 0.42
N ALA A 163 17.19 7.84 -0.12
CA ALA A 163 16.37 9.05 -0.11
C ALA A 163 15.90 9.38 1.31
N PHE A 164 15.57 8.37 2.11
CA PHE A 164 15.27 8.54 3.53
C PHE A 164 16.50 9.06 4.29
N ALA A 165 17.66 8.41 4.14
CA ALA A 165 18.89 8.80 4.83
C ALA A 165 19.26 10.25 4.55
N ALA A 166 19.21 10.68 3.28
CA ALA A 166 19.54 12.05 2.90
C ALA A 166 18.58 13.08 3.54
N ARG A 167 17.26 12.80 3.55
CA ARG A 167 16.27 13.67 4.19
C ARG A 167 16.43 13.71 5.70
N PHE A 168 16.63 12.56 6.32
CA PHE A 168 16.84 12.45 7.76
C PHE A 168 18.10 13.21 8.21
N GLU A 169 19.21 13.04 7.49
CA GLU A 169 20.45 13.77 7.78
C GLU A 169 20.26 15.28 7.65
N SER A 170 19.56 15.74 6.61
CA SER A 170 19.25 17.16 6.42
C SER A 170 18.42 17.72 7.57
N ALA A 171 17.36 17.00 7.97
CA ALA A 171 16.50 17.39 9.08
C ALA A 171 17.30 17.43 10.41
N LEU A 172 18.11 16.42 10.68
CA LEU A 172 18.95 16.35 11.85
C LEU A 172 19.96 17.51 11.93
N ARG A 173 20.64 17.81 10.82
CA ARG A 173 21.58 18.94 10.72
C ARG A 173 20.88 20.27 10.98
N THR A 174 19.67 20.45 10.45
CA THR A 174 18.87 21.67 10.66
C THR A 174 18.47 21.82 12.12
N ALA A 175 17.95 20.76 12.73
CA ALA A 175 17.57 20.75 14.16
C ALA A 175 18.80 21.00 15.06
N TRP A 176 19.94 20.40 14.74
CA TRP A 176 21.17 20.59 15.49
C TRP A 176 21.68 22.03 15.43
N ARG A 177 21.67 22.65 14.23
CA ARG A 177 22.04 24.07 14.09
C ARG A 177 21.11 25.00 14.89
N ALA A 178 19.81 24.77 14.83
CA ALA A 178 18.83 25.53 15.61
C ALA A 178 19.07 25.40 17.12
N HIS A 179 19.36 24.19 17.59
CA HIS A 179 19.72 23.95 18.99
C HIS A 179 20.98 24.70 19.43
N GLN A 180 22.05 24.65 18.62
CA GLN A 180 23.30 25.37 18.92
C GLN A 180 23.13 26.88 18.91
N GLN A 181 22.17 27.42 18.15
CA GLN A 181 21.89 28.87 18.10
C GLN A 181 20.98 29.34 19.25
N GLY A 182 20.62 28.47 20.21
CA GLY A 182 19.77 28.78 21.34
C GLY A 182 18.30 29.03 20.98
N CYS A 183 17.91 28.77 19.74
CA CYS A 183 16.51 28.71 19.37
C CYS A 183 15.90 27.48 20.03
N ALA A 184 15.00 27.67 21.00
CA ALA A 184 14.10 26.62 21.43
C ALA A 184 13.39 26.11 20.15
N VAL A 185 13.64 24.84 19.79
CA VAL A 185 12.81 24.17 18.80
C VAL A 185 11.42 24.19 19.45
N ALA A 186 10.57 25.14 19.07
CA ALA A 186 9.17 25.06 19.39
C ALA A 186 8.75 23.68 18.94
N ALA A 187 8.06 22.93 19.80
CA ALA A 187 7.45 21.66 19.44
C ALA A 187 6.42 21.99 18.35
N SER A 188 6.92 22.20 17.14
CA SER A 188 6.11 22.41 15.96
C SER A 188 5.49 21.05 15.64
N ASP A 189 4.19 21.08 15.47
CA ASP A 189 3.39 20.00 14.95
C ASP A 189 4.18 19.36 13.78
N PRO A 190 4.40 18.05 13.74
CA PRO A 190 5.09 17.38 12.63
C PRO A 190 4.53 17.72 11.24
N ALA A 191 3.28 18.24 11.19
CA ALA A 191 2.64 18.74 9.98
C ALA A 191 3.26 20.04 9.42
N GLU A 192 3.99 20.83 10.24
CA GLU A 192 4.56 22.11 9.83
C GLU A 192 6.04 22.07 9.44
N MET A 193 6.72 20.94 9.55
CA MET A 193 8.10 20.82 9.07
C MET A 193 8.12 20.74 7.53
N PRO A 194 8.60 21.76 6.81
CA PRO A 194 8.69 21.69 5.35
C PRO A 194 9.66 20.57 4.96
N GLY A 195 9.11 19.50 4.39
CA GLY A 195 9.91 18.36 3.93
C GLY A 195 9.87 17.10 4.79
N LEU A 196 9.15 17.06 5.91
CA LEU A 196 8.99 15.85 6.74
C LEU A 196 7.60 15.22 6.62
N ARG A 197 6.89 15.46 5.55
CA ARG A 197 5.82 14.54 5.15
C ARG A 197 6.49 13.31 4.53
N LEU A 198 6.47 12.24 5.25
CA LEU A 198 6.89 10.90 4.80
C LEU A 198 6.09 10.49 3.58
#